data_1bdea176c2d24d986cf26bac2a05a663
#
_entry.id   1bdea176c2d24d986cf26bac2a05a663
#
_cell.length_a   1.000
_cell.length_b   1.000
_cell.length_c   1.000
_cell.angle_alpha   90.00
_cell.angle_beta   90.00
_cell.angle_gamma   90.00
#
_symmetry.space_group_name_H-M   'P 1'
#
loop_
_entity.id
_entity.type
_entity.pdbx_description
1 polymer ?
#
loop_
_entity_poly.entity_id
_entity_poly.type
_entity_poly.pdbx_seq_one_letter_code
_entity_poly.pdbx_strand_id
1 'polypeptide(L)'
;MGENSECKKVLHSCVDCGVTNCNKMDKYYPDFCLTTAMDETLLGEVIRLYDDEENKKVTLAAAGVESDYYCQMCRVEETIEFAKRIGAKKIGIATCVGLIRETRTLTKILRSHGFEVYGVACKAGTVRKTEVGIPKTCENTGVNMCNPILQAKLLNKAVSRKG
;
A
#
# COMPACT_ATOMS: atom_id res chain seq x y z
N MET A 1 -8.66 -12.81 49.77
CA MET A 1 -8.12 -13.06 48.44
C MET A 1 -8.54 -11.86 47.59
N GLY A 2 -7.66 -10.89 47.47
CA GLY A 2 -7.92 -9.67 46.68
C GLY A 2 -7.39 -9.89 45.28
N GLU A 3 -8.30 -9.98 44.30
CA GLU A 3 -7.93 -9.94 42.90
C GLU A 3 -7.45 -8.52 42.56
N ASN A 4 -6.17 -8.40 42.33
CA ASN A 4 -5.54 -7.20 41.81
C ASN A 4 -5.98 -7.05 40.33
N SER A 5 -7.10 -6.34 40.11
CA SER A 5 -7.45 -5.95 38.74
C SER A 5 -6.47 -4.86 38.28
N GLU A 6 -5.36 -5.26 37.68
CA GLU A 6 -4.54 -4.34 36.90
C GLU A 6 -5.42 -3.70 35.84
N CYS A 7 -5.77 -2.43 36.07
CA CYS A 7 -6.46 -1.61 35.07
C CYS A 7 -5.53 -1.52 33.84
N LYS A 8 -5.87 -2.27 32.79
CA LYS A 8 -5.12 -2.23 31.52
C LYS A 8 -5.15 -0.79 31.03
N LYS A 9 -3.99 -0.13 31.04
CA LYS A 9 -3.84 1.22 30.52
C LYS A 9 -4.25 1.21 29.05
N VAL A 10 -5.33 1.88 28.72
CA VAL A 10 -5.79 2.00 27.32
C VAL A 10 -4.77 2.87 26.58
N LEU A 11 -4.24 2.35 25.48
CA LEU A 11 -3.35 3.09 24.59
C LEU A 11 -4.21 3.95 23.65
N HIS A 12 -4.25 5.26 23.90
CA HIS A 12 -4.94 6.21 23.04
C HIS A 12 -4.05 6.68 21.88
N SER A 13 -4.68 6.97 20.73
CA SER A 13 -4.01 7.41 19.51
C SER A 13 -4.92 8.31 18.66
N CYS A 14 -4.51 8.65 17.45
CA CYS A 14 -5.30 9.48 16.53
C CYS A 14 -6.71 8.94 16.24
N VAL A 15 -6.94 7.63 16.32
CA VAL A 15 -8.27 7.03 16.10
C VAL A 15 -9.24 7.32 17.25
N ASP A 16 -8.75 7.71 18.42
CA ASP A 16 -9.54 8.10 19.58
C ASP A 16 -9.78 9.62 19.64
N CYS A 17 -9.21 10.37 18.69
CA CYS A 17 -9.27 11.83 18.64
C CYS A 17 -10.54 12.32 17.94
N GLY A 18 -11.38 13.07 18.66
CA GLY A 18 -12.59 13.70 18.11
C GLY A 18 -12.37 15.08 17.48
N VAL A 19 -11.17 15.66 17.60
CA VAL A 19 -10.91 17.04 17.15
C VAL A 19 -10.72 17.14 15.64
N THR A 20 -9.99 16.19 15.02
CA THR A 20 -9.77 16.06 13.57
C THR A 20 -9.39 17.36 12.83
N ASN A 21 -8.58 18.22 13.46
CA ASN A 21 -8.22 19.55 12.96
C ASN A 21 -6.70 19.75 12.85
N CYS A 22 -5.96 18.69 12.48
CA CYS A 22 -4.49 18.70 12.43
C CYS A 22 -3.91 19.68 11.39
N ASN A 23 -4.67 20.06 10.36
CA ASN A 23 -4.23 21.03 9.35
C ASN A 23 -4.08 22.46 9.88
N LYS A 24 -4.93 22.87 10.84
CA LYS A 24 -4.95 24.24 11.33
C LYS A 24 -4.27 24.41 12.67
N MET A 25 -4.32 23.38 13.51
CA MET A 25 -3.74 23.35 14.86
C MET A 25 -4.21 24.53 15.74
N ASP A 26 -5.50 24.94 15.57
CA ASP A 26 -6.11 26.10 16.24
C ASP A 26 -7.19 25.72 17.28
N LYS A 27 -7.13 24.48 17.79
CA LYS A 27 -8.08 23.93 18.76
C LYS A 27 -7.38 23.42 20.00
N TYR A 28 -8.14 23.05 21.01
CA TYR A 28 -7.67 22.25 22.13
C TYR A 28 -7.52 20.81 21.69
N TYR A 29 -6.39 20.20 21.96
CA TYR A 29 -6.04 18.84 21.61
C TYR A 29 -5.91 17.97 22.85
N PRO A 30 -6.28 16.68 22.80
CA PRO A 30 -6.10 15.79 23.93
C PRO A 30 -4.61 15.55 24.23
N ASP A 31 -4.28 15.21 25.47
CA ASP A 31 -2.92 14.96 25.93
C ASP A 31 -2.21 13.85 25.13
N PHE A 32 -2.96 12.94 24.53
CA PHE A 32 -2.44 11.87 23.66
C PHE A 32 -2.27 12.29 22.20
N CYS A 33 -2.45 13.55 21.86
CA CYS A 33 -2.29 14.02 20.48
C CYS A 33 -0.86 13.86 19.99
N LEU A 34 -0.65 13.05 18.96
CA LEU A 34 0.68 12.78 18.42
C LEU A 34 1.34 14.01 17.82
N THR A 35 0.58 15.02 17.38
CA THR A 35 1.14 16.25 16.82
C THR A 35 1.65 17.18 17.92
N THR A 36 0.89 17.38 19.00
CA THR A 36 1.31 18.27 20.11
C THR A 36 2.37 17.64 21.01
N ALA A 37 2.48 16.31 21.02
CA ALA A 37 3.48 15.54 21.74
C ALA A 37 4.55 14.93 20.80
N MET A 38 4.79 15.56 19.65
CA MET A 38 5.74 15.05 18.64
C MET A 38 7.16 15.03 19.17
N ASP A 39 7.86 13.91 18.94
CA ASP A 39 9.30 13.84 19.09
C ASP A 39 9.97 14.57 17.91
N GLU A 40 10.56 15.72 18.17
CA GLU A 40 11.21 16.56 17.17
C GLU A 40 12.40 15.85 16.51
N THR A 41 13.08 14.95 17.22
CA THR A 41 14.19 14.18 16.67
C THR A 41 13.66 13.20 15.61
N LEU A 42 12.61 12.46 15.95
CA LEU A 42 11.94 11.55 15.02
C LEU A 42 11.38 12.30 13.81
N LEU A 43 10.74 13.44 14.04
CA LEU A 43 10.21 14.27 12.94
C LEU A 43 11.34 14.73 12.01
N GLY A 44 12.45 15.20 12.57
CA GLY A 44 13.62 15.60 11.80
C GLY A 44 14.23 14.45 10.98
N GLU A 45 14.27 13.23 11.51
CA GLU A 45 14.70 12.03 10.78
C GLU A 45 13.76 11.72 9.60
N VAL A 46 12.45 11.76 9.84
CA VAL A 46 11.44 11.50 8.79
C VAL A 46 11.54 12.55 7.68
N ILE A 47 11.68 13.84 8.00
CA ILE A 47 11.81 14.90 6.99
C ILE A 47 13.03 14.67 6.11
N ARG A 48 14.17 14.25 6.68
CA ARG A 48 15.38 13.93 5.89
C ARG A 48 15.19 12.77 4.91
N LEU A 49 14.28 11.81 5.19
CA LEU A 49 13.98 10.73 4.26
C LEU A 49 13.31 11.22 2.97
N TYR A 50 12.67 12.40 2.98
CA TYR A 50 12.11 13.01 1.77
C TYR A 50 13.18 13.68 0.89
N ASP A 51 14.42 13.85 1.38
CA ASP A 51 15.55 14.33 0.56
C ASP A 51 16.23 13.21 -0.24
N ASP A 52 15.97 11.94 0.10
CA ASP A 52 16.39 10.79 -0.72
C ASP A 52 15.83 10.91 -2.13
N GLU A 53 16.66 10.68 -3.16
CA GLU A 53 16.29 10.90 -4.57
C GLU A 53 15.06 10.11 -5.01
N GLU A 54 14.95 8.84 -4.59
CA GLU A 54 13.82 7.99 -4.95
C GLU A 54 12.54 8.43 -4.23
N ASN A 55 12.62 8.70 -2.92
CA ASN A 55 11.49 9.19 -2.13
C ASN A 55 11.00 10.54 -2.64
N LYS A 56 11.92 11.47 -2.92
CA LYS A 56 11.63 12.78 -3.46
C LYS A 56 10.94 12.71 -4.81
N LYS A 57 11.46 11.88 -5.72
CA LYS A 57 10.88 11.66 -7.05
C LYS A 57 9.44 11.17 -6.96
N VAL A 58 9.20 10.15 -6.13
CA VAL A 58 7.85 9.57 -5.92
C VAL A 58 6.91 10.60 -5.31
N THR A 59 7.35 11.32 -4.28
CA THR A 59 6.56 12.33 -3.57
C THR A 59 6.16 13.48 -4.49
N LEU A 60 7.11 14.03 -5.25
CA LEU A 60 6.83 15.13 -6.19
C LEU A 60 5.90 14.70 -7.32
N ALA A 61 6.08 13.49 -7.85
CA ALA A 61 5.20 12.96 -8.89
C ALA A 61 3.76 12.77 -8.38
N ALA A 62 3.60 12.21 -7.17
CA ALA A 62 2.28 12.00 -6.57
C ALA A 62 1.57 13.33 -6.28
N ALA A 63 2.25 14.26 -5.61
CA ALA A 63 1.71 15.59 -5.31
C ALA A 63 1.34 16.38 -6.56
N GLY A 64 2.18 16.29 -7.61
CA GLY A 64 1.91 16.96 -8.88
C GLY A 64 0.70 16.38 -9.62
N VAL A 65 0.50 15.05 -9.60
CA VAL A 65 -0.70 14.44 -10.19
C VAL A 65 -1.97 14.90 -9.45
N GLU A 66 -1.93 14.88 -8.12
CA GLU A 66 -3.05 15.35 -7.30
C GLU A 66 -3.38 16.83 -7.58
N SER A 67 -2.36 17.68 -7.60
CA SER A 67 -2.54 19.13 -7.84
C SER A 67 -3.09 19.45 -9.23
N ASP A 68 -2.52 18.80 -10.27
CA ASP A 68 -2.85 19.14 -11.66
C ASP A 68 -4.20 18.60 -12.11
N TYR A 69 -4.64 17.46 -11.50
CA TYR A 69 -5.79 16.69 -11.98
C TYR A 69 -6.84 16.39 -10.91
N TYR A 70 -6.84 17.14 -9.82
CA TYR A 70 -7.78 16.94 -8.71
C TYR A 70 -9.24 16.91 -9.19
N CYS A 71 -9.95 15.83 -8.90
CA CYS A 71 -11.32 15.57 -9.36
C CYS A 71 -11.55 15.61 -10.90
N GLN A 72 -10.49 15.55 -11.70
CA GLN A 72 -10.58 15.57 -13.18
C GLN A 72 -10.29 14.20 -13.80
N MET A 73 -9.43 13.41 -13.17
CA MET A 73 -9.05 12.07 -13.63
C MET A 73 -9.64 10.98 -12.72
N CYS A 74 -9.93 9.83 -13.30
CA CYS A 74 -10.18 8.64 -12.50
C CYS A 74 -8.88 8.01 -12.00
N ARG A 75 -8.96 7.13 -11.00
CA ARG A 75 -7.77 6.52 -10.37
C ARG A 75 -6.84 5.79 -11.34
N VAL A 76 -7.38 5.21 -12.42
CA VAL A 76 -6.57 4.55 -13.44
C VAL A 76 -5.74 5.56 -14.24
N GLU A 77 -6.34 6.68 -14.61
CA GLU A 77 -5.67 7.78 -15.33
C GLU A 77 -4.59 8.43 -14.46
N GLU A 78 -4.89 8.71 -13.19
CA GLU A 78 -3.90 9.21 -12.22
C GLU A 78 -2.72 8.24 -12.06
N THR A 79 -2.99 6.94 -11.99
CA THR A 79 -1.94 5.90 -11.91
C THR A 79 -1.04 5.91 -13.14
N ILE A 80 -1.62 6.07 -14.34
CA ILE A 80 -0.89 6.16 -15.59
C ILE A 80 0.00 7.39 -15.60
N GLU A 81 -0.56 8.54 -15.23
CA GLU A 81 0.17 9.81 -15.20
C GLU A 81 1.31 9.78 -14.17
N PHE A 82 1.03 9.27 -12.97
CA PHE A 82 2.04 9.04 -11.95
C PHE A 82 3.19 8.15 -12.46
N ALA A 83 2.85 7.01 -13.08
CA ALA A 83 3.84 6.09 -13.62
C ALA A 83 4.72 6.75 -14.72
N LYS A 84 4.14 7.61 -15.55
CA LYS A 84 4.88 8.40 -16.54
C LYS A 84 5.84 9.38 -15.86
N ARG A 85 5.40 10.11 -14.86
CA ARG A 85 6.20 11.12 -14.13
C ARG A 85 7.40 10.50 -13.41
N ILE A 86 7.24 9.34 -12.82
CA ILE A 86 8.37 8.60 -12.24
C ILE A 86 9.24 7.88 -13.28
N GLY A 87 8.88 7.93 -14.58
CA GLY A 87 9.62 7.28 -15.67
C GLY A 87 9.50 5.76 -15.68
N ALA A 88 8.46 5.19 -15.08
CA ALA A 88 8.23 3.75 -15.11
C ALA A 88 8.05 3.24 -16.54
N LYS A 89 8.64 2.10 -16.86
CA LYS A 89 8.47 1.40 -18.14
C LYS A 89 7.71 0.09 -17.96
N LYS A 90 7.84 -0.52 -16.81
CA LYS A 90 7.25 -1.83 -16.46
C LYS A 90 6.33 -1.69 -15.26
N ILE A 91 5.16 -2.30 -15.33
CA ILE A 91 4.19 -2.34 -14.23
C ILE A 91 3.90 -3.79 -13.88
N GLY A 92 4.11 -4.14 -12.60
CA GLY A 92 3.76 -5.44 -12.04
C GLY A 92 2.40 -5.39 -11.36
N ILE A 93 1.54 -6.39 -11.59
CA ILE A 93 0.21 -6.47 -10.98
C ILE A 93 0.09 -7.78 -10.19
N ALA A 94 0.02 -7.69 -8.86
CA ALA A 94 -0.42 -8.78 -8.01
C ALA A 94 -1.95 -8.73 -7.90
N THR A 95 -2.64 -9.77 -8.34
CA THR A 95 -4.11 -9.77 -8.36
C THR A 95 -4.71 -11.03 -7.74
N CYS A 96 -5.95 -10.90 -7.26
CA CYS A 96 -6.76 -12.07 -6.91
C CYS A 96 -7.16 -12.83 -8.17
N VAL A 97 -7.21 -14.17 -8.10
CA VAL A 97 -7.70 -14.98 -9.22
C VAL A 97 -9.12 -14.60 -9.64
N GLY A 98 -9.98 -14.19 -8.70
CA GLY A 98 -11.33 -13.72 -8.96
C GLY A 98 -11.42 -12.39 -9.70
N LEU A 99 -10.32 -11.61 -9.75
CA LEU A 99 -10.24 -10.29 -10.41
C LEU A 99 -9.43 -10.33 -11.72
N ILE A 100 -9.21 -11.51 -12.28
CA ILE A 100 -8.41 -11.65 -13.53
C ILE A 100 -9.07 -10.94 -14.70
N ARG A 101 -10.39 -10.87 -14.76
CA ARG A 101 -11.11 -10.18 -15.85
C ARG A 101 -10.86 -8.68 -15.79
N GLU A 102 -11.02 -8.08 -14.62
CA GLU A 102 -10.78 -6.66 -14.38
C GLU A 102 -9.30 -6.32 -14.60
N THR A 103 -8.40 -7.16 -14.06
CA THR A 103 -6.96 -7.02 -14.26
C THR A 103 -6.58 -7.10 -15.75
N ARG A 104 -7.22 -7.94 -16.53
CA ARG A 104 -7.00 -8.00 -17.98
C ARG A 104 -7.40 -6.70 -18.67
N THR A 105 -8.51 -6.09 -18.26
CA THR A 105 -8.95 -4.79 -18.79
C THR A 105 -7.93 -3.70 -18.41
N LEU A 106 -7.54 -3.62 -17.15
CA LEU A 106 -6.49 -2.69 -16.69
C LEU A 106 -5.18 -2.89 -17.47
N THR A 107 -4.77 -4.14 -17.68
CA THR A 107 -3.56 -4.47 -18.44
C THR A 107 -3.62 -3.94 -19.89
N LYS A 108 -4.77 -4.05 -20.55
CA LYS A 108 -4.96 -3.52 -21.91
C LYS A 108 -4.80 -1.99 -21.93
N ILE A 109 -5.41 -1.31 -20.96
CA ILE A 109 -5.30 0.14 -20.81
C ILE A 109 -3.84 0.55 -20.57
N LEU A 110 -3.15 -0.07 -19.62
CA LEU A 110 -1.75 0.26 -19.34
C LEU A 110 -0.84 0.02 -20.55
N ARG A 111 -1.04 -1.08 -21.29
CA ARG A 111 -0.29 -1.39 -22.51
C ARG A 111 -0.55 -0.38 -23.63
N SER A 112 -1.80 0.10 -23.79
CA SER A 112 -2.11 1.15 -24.78
C SER A 112 -1.44 2.49 -24.47
N HIS A 113 -1.02 2.70 -23.22
CA HIS A 113 -0.23 3.85 -22.79
C HIS A 113 1.30 3.60 -22.81
N GLY A 114 1.75 2.48 -23.39
CA GLY A 114 3.16 2.19 -23.64
C GLY A 114 3.90 1.47 -22.51
N PHE A 115 3.20 0.96 -21.50
CA PHE A 115 3.82 0.19 -20.42
C PHE A 115 3.96 -1.29 -20.77
N GLU A 116 5.08 -1.89 -20.38
CA GLU A 116 5.19 -3.34 -20.26
C GLU A 116 4.44 -3.78 -18.98
N VAL A 117 3.52 -4.73 -19.12
CA VAL A 117 2.70 -5.17 -17.96
C VAL A 117 2.83 -6.67 -17.75
N TYR A 118 3.17 -7.06 -16.53
CA TYR A 118 3.25 -8.44 -16.08
C TYR A 118 2.36 -8.65 -14.86
N GLY A 119 1.42 -9.59 -14.95
CA GLY A 119 0.44 -9.88 -13.89
C GLY A 119 0.61 -11.27 -13.30
N VAL A 120 0.44 -11.39 -11.99
CA VAL A 120 0.51 -12.67 -11.27
C VAL A 120 -0.74 -12.85 -10.41
N ALA A 121 -1.46 -13.95 -10.62
CA ALA A 121 -2.62 -14.31 -9.80
C ALA A 121 -2.20 -14.87 -8.44
N CYS A 122 -3.02 -14.66 -7.41
CA CYS A 122 -2.74 -15.14 -6.04
C CYS A 122 -2.66 -16.67 -5.90
N LYS A 123 -3.20 -17.42 -6.86
CA LYS A 123 -3.16 -18.89 -6.89
C LYS A 123 -2.02 -19.46 -7.74
N ALA A 124 -1.12 -18.63 -8.26
CA ALA A 124 0.06 -19.11 -8.96
C ALA A 124 0.84 -20.11 -8.07
N GLY A 125 1.32 -21.21 -8.69
CA GLY A 125 1.98 -22.31 -7.99
C GLY A 125 1.02 -23.33 -7.38
N THR A 126 -0.26 -23.05 -7.22
CA THR A 126 -1.33 -23.98 -6.77
C THR A 126 -0.94 -24.73 -5.48
N VAL A 127 -0.39 -24.00 -4.49
CA VAL A 127 0.08 -24.56 -3.21
C VAL A 127 -1.10 -24.84 -2.28
N ARG A 128 -1.20 -26.06 -1.76
CA ARG A 128 -2.24 -26.40 -0.80
C ARG A 128 -1.99 -25.74 0.54
N LYS A 129 -3.07 -25.36 1.23
CA LYS A 129 -3.00 -24.77 2.58
C LYS A 129 -2.23 -25.67 3.55
N THR A 130 -2.46 -26.98 3.50
CA THR A 130 -1.82 -27.94 4.39
C THR A 130 -0.31 -28.10 4.16
N GLU A 131 0.18 -27.82 2.95
CA GLU A 131 1.62 -27.86 2.64
C GLU A 131 2.43 -26.79 3.39
N VAL A 132 1.77 -25.70 3.80
CA VAL A 132 2.37 -24.59 4.55
C VAL A 132 1.93 -24.56 6.02
N GLY A 133 1.36 -25.66 6.51
CA GLY A 133 0.95 -25.82 7.91
C GLY A 133 -0.40 -25.18 8.26
N ILE A 134 -1.18 -24.72 7.28
CA ILE A 134 -2.55 -24.22 7.54
C ILE A 134 -3.47 -25.42 7.80
N PRO A 135 -4.23 -25.43 8.91
CA PRO A 135 -5.09 -26.56 9.25
C PRO A 135 -6.11 -26.89 8.15
N LYS A 136 -6.38 -28.18 7.97
CA LYS A 136 -7.36 -28.67 6.98
C LYS A 136 -8.76 -28.06 7.17
N THR A 137 -9.13 -27.71 8.39
CA THR A 137 -10.37 -27.01 8.72
C THR A 137 -10.53 -25.67 8.00
N CYS A 138 -9.43 -25.06 7.56
CA CYS A 138 -9.45 -23.82 6.78
C CYS A 138 -9.68 -24.05 5.28
N GLU A 139 -9.82 -25.29 4.81
CA GLU A 139 -10.09 -25.60 3.39
C GLU A 139 -11.55 -25.29 2.98
N ASN A 140 -12.45 -24.97 3.93
CA ASN A 140 -13.81 -24.52 3.67
C ASN A 140 -13.89 -23.26 2.75
N THR A 141 -12.84 -22.45 2.72
CA THR A 141 -12.67 -21.29 1.82
C THR A 141 -11.81 -21.58 0.59
N GLY A 142 -11.61 -22.86 0.29
CA GLY A 142 -10.80 -23.36 -0.83
C GLY A 142 -9.51 -24.06 -0.38
N VAL A 143 -9.13 -25.10 -1.10
CA VAL A 143 -8.01 -26.00 -0.79
C VAL A 143 -6.67 -25.29 -0.94
N ASN A 144 -6.52 -24.50 -2.00
CA ASN A 144 -5.25 -23.81 -2.30
C ASN A 144 -5.20 -22.44 -1.63
N MET A 145 -4.04 -22.09 -1.10
CA MET A 145 -3.80 -20.80 -0.47
C MET A 145 -3.67 -19.66 -1.50
N CYS A 146 -3.88 -18.43 -1.06
CA CYS A 146 -3.34 -17.26 -1.75
C CYS A 146 -1.87 -17.12 -1.37
N ASN A 147 -0.99 -16.90 -2.35
CA ASN A 147 0.45 -16.87 -2.13
C ASN A 147 1.06 -15.50 -2.51
N PRO A 148 0.90 -14.47 -1.65
CA PRO A 148 1.44 -13.14 -1.92
C PRO A 148 2.97 -13.10 -1.96
N ILE A 149 3.63 -13.99 -1.22
CA ILE A 149 5.10 -14.10 -1.26
C ILE A 149 5.57 -14.53 -2.64
N LEU A 150 4.89 -15.54 -3.24
CA LEU A 150 5.23 -15.98 -4.58
C LEU A 150 4.89 -14.90 -5.62
N GLN A 151 3.75 -14.19 -5.47
CA GLN A 151 3.44 -13.06 -6.34
C GLN A 151 4.56 -12.02 -6.34
N ALA A 152 5.02 -11.58 -5.17
CA ALA A 152 6.12 -10.62 -5.04
C ALA A 152 7.43 -11.15 -5.68
N LYS A 153 7.79 -12.39 -5.42
CA LYS A 153 9.00 -13.01 -5.99
C LYS A 153 8.95 -13.09 -7.51
N LEU A 154 7.82 -13.46 -8.10
CA LEU A 154 7.66 -13.54 -9.56
C LEU A 154 7.66 -12.17 -10.21
N LEU A 155 7.03 -11.17 -9.59
CA LEU A 155 7.03 -9.79 -10.09
C LEU A 155 8.45 -9.21 -10.06
N ASN A 156 9.16 -9.34 -8.95
CA ASN A 156 10.55 -8.87 -8.84
C ASN A 156 11.47 -9.55 -9.85
N LYS A 157 11.31 -10.87 -10.07
CA LYS A 157 12.08 -11.59 -11.09
C LYS A 157 11.77 -11.10 -12.51
N ALA A 158 10.53 -10.73 -12.81
CA ALA A 158 10.14 -10.23 -14.13
C ALA A 158 10.73 -8.83 -14.39
N VAL A 159 10.79 -7.97 -13.36
CA VAL A 159 11.37 -6.62 -13.46
C VAL A 159 12.89 -6.68 -13.62
N SER A 160 13.55 -7.61 -12.92
CA SER A 160 15.03 -7.77 -12.95
C SER A 160 15.56 -8.38 -14.25
N ARG A 161 14.71 -8.94 -15.10
CA ARG A 161 15.12 -9.39 -16.42
C ARG A 161 15.34 -8.16 -17.31
N LYS A 162 16.62 -7.76 -17.43
CA LYS A 162 17.04 -6.85 -18.51
C LYS A 162 16.73 -7.54 -19.83
N GLY A 163 15.88 -6.94 -20.64
CA GLY A 163 15.70 -7.33 -22.04
C GLY A 163 16.94 -7.01 -22.82
#